data_bed0215cf029fec5e12675663060b50d
#
_entry.id   bed0215cf029fec5e12675663060b50d
#
_cell.length_a   1.000
_cell.length_b   1.000
_cell.length_c   1.000
_cell.angle_alpha   90.00
_cell.angle_beta   90.00
_cell.angle_gamma   90.00
#
_symmetry.space_group_name_H-M   'P 1'
#
loop_
_entity.id
_entity.type
_entity.pdbx_description
1 polymer ?
#
loop_
_entity_poly.entity_id
_entity_poly.type
_entity_poly.pdbx_seq_one_letter_code
_entity_poly.pdbx_strand_id
1 'polypeptide(L)'
;GFIAENYAHGFRAEDVPHNDPDFLVALAAFVRRKSRERAAGLSGQLPGYDVQIGQDYAVVELGQGGDNRYVQVHVDEFIGKPGVAQITIAGKTYAIESKSRLNDIRIEGTCNGKPFTAQVERGTLKNPLVLQVQHNGTRIEALVMSPRMAELHKLMPFKAPPDLSKYVLSPMPGLLVEVSVTPGQKVQAGERVAVIEAMKMETSVSAPKAGQIVELRAKSGDSVAVGDVLLTLA
;
A
#
# COMPACT_ATOMS: atom_id res chain seq x y z
N GLY A 1 -31.46 -15.43 3.84
CA GLY A 1 -30.94 -14.03 3.82
C GLY A 1 -29.85 -13.89 2.76
N PHE A 2 -29.53 -12.66 2.34
CA PHE A 2 -28.62 -12.33 1.23
C PHE A 2 -27.28 -13.10 1.25
N ILE A 3 -26.66 -13.23 2.40
CA ILE A 3 -25.39 -13.98 2.54
C ILE A 3 -25.60 -15.46 2.25
N ALA A 4 -26.63 -16.09 2.82
CA ALA A 4 -26.90 -17.52 2.61
C ALA A 4 -27.30 -17.82 1.16
N GLU A 5 -27.95 -16.89 0.46
CA GLU A 5 -28.38 -17.04 -0.93
C GLU A 5 -27.22 -16.86 -1.93
N ASN A 6 -26.27 -15.93 -1.64
CA ASN A 6 -25.22 -15.58 -2.57
C ASN A 6 -23.84 -16.18 -2.19
N TYR A 7 -23.67 -16.60 -0.95
CA TYR A 7 -22.40 -17.10 -0.41
C TYR A 7 -22.61 -18.36 0.43
N ALA A 8 -23.29 -19.36 -0.11
CA ALA A 8 -23.64 -20.61 0.59
C ALA A 8 -22.42 -21.36 1.17
N HIS A 9 -21.24 -21.16 0.57
CA HIS A 9 -19.96 -21.78 0.97
C HIS A 9 -18.98 -20.78 1.60
N GLY A 10 -19.47 -19.61 2.03
CA GLY A 10 -18.66 -18.51 2.53
C GLY A 10 -18.10 -17.63 1.39
N PHE A 11 -17.68 -16.41 1.76
CA PHE A 11 -17.06 -15.48 0.82
C PHE A 11 -15.57 -15.82 0.68
N ARG A 12 -15.13 -16.02 -0.55
CA ARG A 12 -13.71 -16.10 -0.91
C ARG A 12 -13.40 -14.99 -1.89
N ALA A 13 -12.25 -14.33 -1.74
CA ALA A 13 -11.81 -13.29 -2.67
C ALA A 13 -11.70 -13.81 -4.11
N GLU A 14 -11.42 -15.12 -4.27
CA GLU A 14 -11.31 -15.83 -5.53
C GLU A 14 -12.66 -16.00 -6.25
N ASP A 15 -13.77 -15.99 -5.49
CA ASP A 15 -15.14 -16.16 -6.03
C ASP A 15 -15.72 -14.84 -6.56
N VAL A 16 -15.06 -13.70 -6.28
CA VAL A 16 -15.43 -12.41 -6.89
C VAL A 16 -15.01 -12.47 -8.34
N PRO A 17 -15.92 -12.29 -9.31
CA PRO A 17 -15.58 -12.32 -10.72
C PRO A 17 -14.62 -11.18 -11.07
N HIS A 18 -13.32 -11.45 -10.98
CA HIS A 18 -12.28 -10.59 -11.50
C HIS A 18 -12.22 -10.79 -13.00
N ASN A 19 -13.19 -10.22 -13.69
CA ASN A 19 -13.31 -10.40 -15.13
C ASN A 19 -12.07 -9.89 -15.87
N ASP A 20 -11.21 -9.10 -15.23
CA ASP A 20 -10.05 -8.52 -15.87
C ASP A 20 -9.05 -7.91 -14.86
N PRO A 21 -8.04 -8.65 -14.40
CA PRO A 21 -7.02 -8.13 -13.48
C PRO A 21 -6.20 -6.99 -14.10
N ASP A 22 -6.04 -6.96 -15.42
CA ASP A 22 -5.29 -5.91 -16.11
C ASP A 22 -6.06 -4.58 -16.17
N PHE A 23 -7.37 -4.58 -15.89
CA PHE A 23 -8.15 -3.34 -15.79
C PHE A 23 -7.62 -2.41 -14.69
N LEU A 24 -7.23 -2.95 -13.51
CA LEU A 24 -6.66 -2.12 -12.44
C LEU A 24 -5.30 -1.53 -12.84
N VAL A 25 -4.52 -2.29 -13.59
CA VAL A 25 -3.24 -1.83 -14.17
C VAL A 25 -3.49 -0.69 -15.16
N ALA A 26 -4.48 -0.86 -16.06
CA ALA A 26 -4.88 0.19 -17.01
C ALA A 26 -5.36 1.45 -16.29
N LEU A 27 -6.16 1.29 -15.23
CA LEU A 27 -6.66 2.41 -14.44
C LEU A 27 -5.53 3.16 -13.71
N ALA A 28 -4.53 2.43 -13.17
CA ALA A 28 -3.34 3.05 -12.57
C ALA A 28 -2.57 3.89 -13.61
N ALA A 29 -2.36 3.36 -14.82
CA ALA A 29 -1.71 4.08 -15.92
C ALA A 29 -2.53 5.32 -16.35
N PHE A 30 -3.86 5.20 -16.45
CA PHE A 30 -4.76 6.31 -16.73
C PHE A 30 -4.63 7.45 -15.73
N VAL A 31 -4.69 7.14 -14.44
CA VAL A 31 -4.57 8.14 -13.37
C VAL A 31 -3.20 8.80 -13.38
N ARG A 32 -2.13 8.03 -13.62
CA ARG A 32 -0.76 8.57 -13.75
C ARG A 32 -0.65 9.50 -14.94
N ARG A 33 -1.18 9.11 -16.11
CA ARG A 33 -1.20 9.95 -17.31
C ARG A 33 -1.91 11.26 -17.05
N LYS A 34 -3.13 11.24 -16.53
CA LYS A 34 -3.91 12.41 -16.16
C LYS A 34 -3.17 13.33 -15.17
N SER A 35 -2.42 12.76 -14.24
CA SER A 35 -1.57 13.51 -13.32
C SER A 35 -0.41 14.22 -14.02
N ARG A 36 0.21 13.58 -15.02
CA ARG A 36 1.30 14.18 -15.83
C ARG A 36 0.78 15.27 -16.74
N GLU A 37 -0.39 15.09 -17.36
CA GLU A 37 -1.06 16.10 -18.18
C GLU A 37 -1.35 17.36 -17.37
N ARG A 38 -1.89 17.20 -16.15
CA ARG A 38 -2.08 18.33 -15.25
C ARG A 38 -0.76 19.03 -14.91
N ALA A 39 0.27 18.27 -14.59
CA ALA A 39 1.58 18.84 -14.26
C ALA A 39 2.17 19.62 -15.44
N ALA A 40 2.03 19.10 -16.66
CA ALA A 40 2.49 19.78 -17.88
C ALA A 40 1.73 21.09 -18.17
N GLY A 41 0.45 21.17 -17.76
CA GLY A 41 -0.38 22.36 -17.92
C GLY A 41 -0.20 23.45 -16.86
N LEU A 42 0.67 23.26 -15.85
CA LEU A 42 0.95 24.28 -14.84
C LEU A 42 1.84 25.38 -15.42
N SER A 43 1.50 26.64 -15.13
CA SER A 43 2.33 27.80 -15.47
C SER A 43 3.56 27.89 -14.54
N GLY A 44 4.60 28.59 -15.01
CA GLY A 44 5.81 28.85 -14.21
C GLY A 44 6.82 27.71 -14.19
N GLN A 45 6.76 26.79 -15.16
CA GLN A 45 7.81 25.80 -15.37
C GLN A 45 9.12 26.48 -15.83
N LEU A 46 10.26 25.94 -15.39
CA LEU A 46 11.56 26.42 -15.84
C LEU A 46 11.76 26.09 -17.31
N PRO A 47 12.20 27.05 -18.14
CA PRO A 47 12.49 26.79 -19.54
C PRO A 47 13.49 25.63 -19.71
N GLY A 48 13.18 24.68 -20.58
CA GLY A 48 14.00 23.48 -20.81
C GLY A 48 13.77 22.32 -19.82
N TYR A 49 12.90 22.51 -18.82
CA TYR A 49 12.53 21.46 -17.83
C TYR A 49 11.03 21.16 -17.89
N ASP A 50 10.44 21.30 -19.06
CA ASP A 50 9.01 21.01 -19.25
C ASP A 50 8.68 19.55 -18.91
N VAL A 51 7.55 19.35 -18.29
CA VAL A 51 7.06 18.01 -17.95
C VAL A 51 6.76 17.24 -19.23
N GLN A 52 7.60 16.27 -19.56
CA GLN A 52 7.40 15.40 -20.71
C GLN A 52 6.29 14.37 -20.40
N ILE A 53 5.34 14.24 -21.30
CA ILE A 53 4.27 13.26 -21.22
C ILE A 53 4.62 12.15 -22.20
N GLY A 54 5.09 11.01 -21.66
CA GLY A 54 5.33 9.82 -22.47
C GLY A 54 4.07 9.04 -22.76
N GLN A 55 4.09 8.18 -23.78
CA GLN A 55 3.00 7.23 -24.08
C GLN A 55 3.26 5.85 -23.46
N ASP A 56 4.53 5.48 -23.32
CA ASP A 56 4.93 4.19 -22.77
C ASP A 56 5.19 4.26 -21.28
N TYR A 57 4.56 3.39 -20.55
CA TYR A 57 4.70 3.23 -19.10
C TYR A 57 4.98 1.77 -18.76
N ALA A 58 5.60 1.56 -17.62
CA ALA A 58 5.63 0.29 -16.94
C ALA A 58 4.86 0.43 -15.62
N VAL A 59 3.88 -0.41 -15.42
CA VAL A 59 3.17 -0.54 -14.16
C VAL A 59 3.77 -1.71 -13.40
N VAL A 60 4.26 -1.44 -12.20
CA VAL A 60 4.83 -2.45 -11.31
C VAL A 60 3.84 -2.70 -10.20
N GLU A 61 3.19 -3.84 -10.23
CA GLU A 61 2.36 -4.31 -9.12
C GLU A 61 3.28 -4.83 -8.01
N LEU A 62 3.15 -4.24 -6.83
CA LEU A 62 3.97 -4.60 -5.68
C LEU A 62 3.42 -5.86 -5.03
N GLY A 63 4.17 -6.94 -5.07
CA GLY A 63 3.86 -8.20 -4.42
C GLY A 63 4.48 -8.33 -3.03
N GLN A 64 4.00 -9.31 -2.28
CA GLN A 64 4.60 -9.66 -0.99
C GLN A 64 6.01 -10.23 -1.19
N GLY A 65 6.93 -9.90 -0.28
CA GLY A 65 8.30 -10.44 -0.34
C GLY A 65 9.16 -9.93 -1.49
N GLY A 66 8.70 -8.91 -2.26
CA GLY A 66 9.43 -8.38 -3.41
C GLY A 66 9.11 -9.11 -4.73
N ASP A 67 8.11 -10.00 -4.74
CA ASP A 67 7.61 -10.64 -5.97
C ASP A 67 6.72 -9.65 -6.73
N ASN A 68 7.35 -8.80 -7.52
CA ASN A 68 6.70 -7.72 -8.26
C ASN A 68 6.37 -8.14 -9.70
N ARG A 69 5.13 -7.88 -10.13
CA ARG A 69 4.71 -8.06 -11.52
C ARG A 69 4.95 -6.79 -12.33
N TYR A 70 5.68 -6.90 -13.45
CA TYR A 70 5.99 -5.78 -14.34
C TYR A 70 5.14 -5.87 -15.61
N VAL A 71 4.31 -4.87 -15.85
CA VAL A 71 3.40 -4.82 -16.99
C VAL A 71 3.74 -3.61 -17.85
N GLN A 72 4.03 -3.85 -19.14
CA GLN A 72 4.21 -2.78 -20.11
C GLN A 72 2.86 -2.27 -20.57
N VAL A 73 2.72 -0.95 -20.60
CA VAL A 73 1.46 -0.27 -20.89
C VAL A 73 1.72 0.85 -21.88
N HIS A 74 0.99 0.84 -22.99
CA HIS A 74 0.97 1.94 -23.94
C HIS A 74 -0.31 2.75 -23.75
N VAL A 75 -0.18 4.09 -23.69
CA VAL A 75 -1.31 5.01 -23.52
C VAL A 75 -1.37 5.92 -24.74
N ASP A 76 -2.36 5.71 -25.58
CA ASP A 76 -2.62 6.55 -26.74
C ASP A 76 -3.20 7.91 -26.32
N GLU A 77 -2.79 8.96 -27.04
CA GLU A 77 -3.33 10.28 -26.88
C GLU A 77 -4.69 10.43 -27.59
N PHE A 78 -5.72 10.78 -26.83
CA PHE A 78 -6.92 11.36 -27.43
C PHE A 78 -6.78 12.87 -27.44
N ILE A 79 -6.22 13.41 -28.53
CA ILE A 79 -6.07 14.85 -28.72
C ILE A 79 -7.48 15.49 -28.68
N GLY A 80 -7.68 16.44 -27.76
CA GLY A 80 -8.90 17.25 -27.66
C GLY A 80 -10.02 16.71 -26.77
N LYS A 81 -9.88 15.56 -26.11
CA LYS A 81 -10.87 15.05 -25.14
C LYS A 81 -10.24 14.78 -23.77
N PRO A 82 -10.22 15.78 -22.87
CA PRO A 82 -9.67 15.55 -21.54
C PRO A 82 -10.45 14.48 -20.79
N GLY A 83 -9.75 13.56 -20.15
CA GLY A 83 -10.34 12.46 -19.38
C GLY A 83 -10.71 11.23 -20.19
N VAL A 84 -10.26 11.12 -21.44
CA VAL A 84 -10.37 9.94 -22.28
C VAL A 84 -8.95 9.42 -22.59
N ALA A 85 -8.73 8.12 -22.46
CA ALA A 85 -7.48 7.49 -22.88
C ALA A 85 -7.76 6.06 -23.39
N GLN A 86 -7.01 5.67 -24.40
CA GLN A 86 -6.94 4.30 -24.87
C GLN A 86 -5.64 3.68 -24.36
N ILE A 87 -5.76 2.58 -23.63
CA ILE A 87 -4.65 1.94 -22.95
C ILE A 87 -4.49 0.54 -23.45
N THR A 88 -3.32 0.20 -23.95
CA THR A 88 -3.03 -1.12 -24.51
C THR A 88 -2.08 -1.88 -23.59
N ILE A 89 -2.48 -3.11 -23.21
CA ILE A 89 -1.73 -4.04 -22.37
C ILE A 89 -1.71 -5.39 -23.07
N ALA A 90 -0.54 -5.89 -23.44
CA ALA A 90 -0.36 -7.20 -24.10
C ALA A 90 -1.31 -7.43 -25.29
N GLY A 91 -1.58 -6.37 -26.09
CA GLY A 91 -2.49 -6.41 -27.24
C GLY A 91 -3.97 -6.22 -26.92
N LYS A 92 -4.37 -6.18 -25.66
CA LYS A 92 -5.73 -5.88 -25.22
C LYS A 92 -5.87 -4.38 -24.97
N THR A 93 -6.96 -3.80 -25.45
CA THR A 93 -7.21 -2.36 -25.36
C THR A 93 -8.33 -2.03 -24.38
N TYR A 94 -8.10 -1.02 -23.55
CA TYR A 94 -9.00 -0.46 -22.57
C TYR A 94 -9.28 1.00 -22.93
N ALA A 95 -10.46 1.30 -23.43
CA ALA A 95 -10.92 2.66 -23.66
C ALA A 95 -11.55 3.20 -22.37
N ILE A 96 -10.80 4.00 -21.62
CA ILE A 96 -11.25 4.56 -20.34
C ILE A 96 -11.66 6.02 -20.54
N GLU A 97 -12.87 6.35 -20.08
CA GLU A 97 -13.37 7.71 -20.00
C GLU A 97 -13.80 8.03 -18.58
N SER A 98 -13.26 9.10 -17.98
CA SER A 98 -13.61 9.54 -16.64
C SER A 98 -13.50 11.05 -16.49
N LYS A 99 -14.55 11.65 -15.94
CA LYS A 99 -14.60 13.08 -15.58
C LYS A 99 -14.21 13.34 -14.12
N SER A 100 -13.94 12.29 -13.32
CA SER A 100 -13.52 12.43 -11.93
C SER A 100 -12.27 13.28 -11.80
N ARG A 101 -12.20 14.11 -10.75
CA ARG A 101 -11.04 14.95 -10.50
C ARG A 101 -9.87 14.14 -10.00
N LEU A 102 -8.64 14.62 -10.21
CA LEU A 102 -7.44 13.94 -9.76
C LEU A 102 -7.35 13.72 -8.24
N ASN A 103 -8.02 14.53 -7.45
CA ASN A 103 -8.00 14.43 -5.99
C ASN A 103 -9.15 13.57 -5.43
N ASP A 104 -10.09 13.15 -6.29
CA ASP A 104 -11.15 12.28 -5.86
C ASP A 104 -10.57 10.88 -5.61
N ILE A 105 -10.90 10.30 -4.45
CA ILE A 105 -10.56 8.91 -4.12
C ILE A 105 -11.43 7.99 -4.97
N ARG A 106 -12.72 8.32 -5.14
CA ARG A 106 -13.66 7.59 -5.98
C ARG A 106 -13.55 8.07 -7.43
N ILE A 107 -13.18 7.15 -8.31
CA ILE A 107 -13.14 7.37 -9.75
C ILE A 107 -14.30 6.65 -10.41
N GLU A 108 -15.11 7.39 -11.13
CA GLU A 108 -16.25 6.89 -11.89
C GLU A 108 -16.02 7.15 -13.37
N GLY A 109 -16.47 6.24 -14.21
CA GLY A 109 -16.31 6.37 -15.64
C GLY A 109 -16.82 5.17 -16.41
N THR A 110 -16.39 5.07 -17.66
CA THR A 110 -16.64 3.90 -18.49
C THR A 110 -15.32 3.29 -18.96
N CYS A 111 -15.29 1.97 -19.04
CA CYS A 111 -14.23 1.20 -19.67
C CYS A 111 -14.84 0.34 -20.77
N ASN A 112 -14.42 0.57 -22.02
CA ASN A 112 -15.01 -0.08 -23.20
C ASN A 112 -16.54 0.04 -23.24
N GLY A 113 -17.06 1.24 -22.86
CA GLY A 113 -18.50 1.54 -22.81
C GLY A 113 -19.24 0.97 -21.58
N LYS A 114 -18.61 0.17 -20.74
CA LYS A 114 -19.21 -0.36 -19.49
C LYS A 114 -18.90 0.57 -18.32
N PRO A 115 -19.88 0.95 -17.48
CA PRO A 115 -19.65 1.80 -16.33
C PRO A 115 -18.81 1.07 -15.28
N PHE A 116 -17.93 1.82 -14.61
CA PHE A 116 -17.19 1.34 -13.45
C PHE A 116 -17.12 2.39 -12.35
N THR A 117 -16.94 1.93 -11.13
CA THR A 117 -16.57 2.75 -9.97
C THR A 117 -15.39 2.09 -9.29
N ALA A 118 -14.29 2.81 -9.16
CA ALA A 118 -13.07 2.34 -8.54
C ALA A 118 -12.61 3.33 -7.47
N GLN A 119 -11.85 2.84 -6.51
CA GLN A 119 -11.16 3.66 -5.51
C GLN A 119 -9.69 3.75 -5.88
N VAL A 120 -9.15 4.97 -5.91
CA VAL A 120 -7.73 5.21 -6.17
C VAL A 120 -7.18 6.14 -5.11
N GLU A 121 -6.29 5.61 -4.29
CA GLU A 121 -5.56 6.36 -3.29
C GLU A 121 -4.11 6.58 -3.76
N ARG A 122 -3.58 7.75 -3.44
CA ARG A 122 -2.23 8.14 -3.84
C ARG A 122 -1.34 8.23 -2.64
N GLY A 123 -0.27 7.51 -2.71
CA GLY A 123 0.79 7.58 -1.74
C GLY A 123 0.39 7.11 -0.35
N THR A 124 1.32 6.47 0.29
CA THR A 124 1.32 6.25 1.73
C THR A 124 2.42 7.11 2.33
N LEU A 125 2.41 7.34 3.64
CA LEU A 125 3.53 7.98 4.34
C LEU A 125 4.86 7.26 4.09
N LYS A 126 4.82 5.94 3.85
CA LYS A 126 6.00 5.12 3.57
C LYS A 126 6.43 5.17 2.11
N ASN A 127 5.49 5.30 1.17
CA ASN A 127 5.80 5.34 -0.26
C ASN A 127 4.82 6.27 -1.00
N PRO A 128 5.20 7.54 -1.19
CA PRO A 128 4.33 8.54 -1.81
C PRO A 128 4.10 8.33 -3.32
N LEU A 129 4.85 7.42 -3.96
CA LEU A 129 4.74 7.14 -5.39
C LEU A 129 3.77 6.00 -5.71
N VAL A 130 3.38 5.23 -4.71
CA VAL A 130 2.45 4.10 -4.89
C VAL A 130 1.03 4.62 -5.14
N LEU A 131 0.36 4.02 -6.12
CA LEU A 131 -1.08 4.12 -6.30
C LEU A 131 -1.72 2.84 -5.74
N GLN A 132 -2.70 3.00 -4.87
CA GLN A 132 -3.57 1.90 -4.45
C GLN A 132 -4.84 1.97 -5.27
N VAL A 133 -5.11 0.96 -6.06
CA VAL A 133 -6.27 0.88 -6.94
C VAL A 133 -7.13 -0.28 -6.49
N GLN A 134 -8.42 -0.01 -6.23
CA GLN A 134 -9.38 -1.02 -5.79
C GLN A 134 -10.64 -0.96 -6.63
N HIS A 135 -11.09 -2.11 -7.08
CA HIS A 135 -12.33 -2.30 -7.84
C HIS A 135 -12.90 -3.69 -7.56
N ASN A 136 -14.21 -3.78 -7.30
CA ASN A 136 -14.93 -5.04 -7.06
C ASN A 136 -14.22 -5.99 -6.07
N GLY A 137 -13.73 -5.45 -4.95
CA GLY A 137 -13.07 -6.26 -3.91
C GLY A 137 -11.59 -6.59 -4.17
N THR A 138 -11.07 -6.38 -5.39
CA THR A 138 -9.63 -6.51 -5.69
C THR A 138 -8.91 -5.21 -5.46
N ARG A 139 -7.75 -5.29 -4.85
CA ARG A 139 -6.84 -4.17 -4.60
C ARG A 139 -5.45 -4.52 -5.11
N ILE A 140 -4.84 -3.57 -5.81
CA ILE A 140 -3.43 -3.61 -6.16
C ILE A 140 -2.70 -2.39 -5.60
N GLU A 141 -1.42 -2.56 -5.34
CA GLU A 141 -0.47 -1.48 -5.08
C GLU A 141 0.45 -1.36 -6.28
N ALA A 142 0.42 -0.24 -6.97
CA ALA A 142 1.09 -0.08 -8.24
C ALA A 142 2.02 1.14 -8.25
N LEU A 143 3.22 0.96 -8.79
CA LEU A 143 4.10 2.04 -9.19
C LEU A 143 4.00 2.21 -10.70
N VAL A 144 3.65 3.41 -11.16
CA VAL A 144 3.61 3.72 -12.59
C VAL A 144 4.78 4.61 -12.95
N MET A 145 5.66 4.11 -13.80
CA MET A 145 6.93 4.74 -14.14
C MET A 145 7.26 4.59 -15.63
N SER A 146 8.33 5.24 -16.09
CA SER A 146 8.83 5.02 -17.45
C SER A 146 9.44 3.61 -17.58
N PRO A 147 9.50 3.02 -18.80
CA PRO A 147 10.12 1.72 -19.01
C PRO A 147 11.56 1.66 -18.50
N ARG A 148 12.33 2.73 -18.70
CA ARG A 148 13.71 2.81 -18.20
C ARG A 148 13.79 2.78 -16.68
N MET A 149 12.89 3.47 -15.98
CA MET A 149 12.84 3.41 -14.51
C MET A 149 12.48 2.02 -14.02
N ALA A 150 11.59 1.31 -14.71
CA ALA A 150 11.21 -0.06 -14.35
C ALA A 150 12.40 -1.04 -14.51
N GLU A 151 13.23 -0.86 -15.52
CA GLU A 151 14.48 -1.64 -15.66
C GLU A 151 15.43 -1.41 -14.48
N LEU A 152 15.60 -0.15 -14.08
CA LEU A 152 16.43 0.18 -12.92
C LEU A 152 15.81 -0.33 -11.61
N HIS A 153 14.49 -0.27 -11.49
CA HIS A 153 13.77 -0.78 -10.32
C HIS A 153 13.97 -2.30 -10.13
N LYS A 154 14.08 -3.08 -11.22
CA LYS A 154 14.39 -4.52 -11.15
C LYS A 154 15.78 -4.81 -10.54
N LEU A 155 16.70 -3.86 -10.64
CA LEU A 155 18.04 -4.01 -10.07
C LEU A 155 18.10 -3.64 -8.58
N MET A 156 17.04 -3.02 -8.04
CA MET A 156 17.00 -2.65 -6.63
C MET A 156 16.79 -3.90 -5.76
N PRO A 157 17.68 -4.16 -4.78
CA PRO A 157 17.50 -5.27 -3.88
C PRO A 157 16.24 -5.08 -3.03
N PHE A 158 15.45 -6.13 -2.87
CA PHE A 158 14.36 -6.13 -1.91
C PHE A 158 14.93 -6.07 -0.49
N LYS A 159 14.60 -5.02 0.24
CA LYS A 159 14.92 -4.90 1.66
C LYS A 159 13.72 -5.38 2.47
N ALA A 160 13.79 -6.61 2.97
CA ALA A 160 12.77 -7.10 3.88
C ALA A 160 12.66 -6.16 5.10
N PRO A 161 11.45 -5.83 5.56
CA PRO A 161 11.30 -5.10 6.81
C PRO A 161 11.98 -5.90 7.93
N PRO A 162 12.59 -5.22 8.93
CA PRO A 162 13.21 -5.93 10.04
C PRO A 162 12.16 -6.79 10.75
N ASP A 163 12.52 -8.02 11.06
CA ASP A 163 11.67 -8.92 11.85
C ASP A 163 11.64 -8.42 13.30
N LEU A 164 10.57 -7.70 13.63
CA LEU A 164 10.33 -7.18 14.97
C LEU A 164 9.55 -8.17 15.84
N SER A 165 9.18 -9.34 15.34
CA SER A 165 8.38 -10.33 16.07
C SER A 165 9.06 -10.88 17.32
N LYS A 166 10.38 -10.74 17.39
CA LYS A 166 11.21 -11.13 18.55
C LYS A 166 11.29 -10.05 19.63
N TYR A 167 10.76 -8.86 19.36
CA TYR A 167 10.86 -7.75 20.30
C TYR A 167 9.48 -7.34 20.81
N VAL A 168 9.40 -7.06 22.09
CA VAL A 168 8.28 -6.35 22.66
C VAL A 168 8.68 -4.88 22.73
N LEU A 169 7.99 -4.06 21.94
CA LEU A 169 8.29 -2.64 21.81
C LEU A 169 7.33 -1.80 22.64
N SER A 170 7.81 -0.65 23.09
CA SER A 170 6.95 0.35 23.71
C SER A 170 5.99 0.97 22.69
N PRO A 171 4.66 0.92 22.90
CA PRO A 171 3.67 1.50 21.99
C PRO A 171 3.57 3.03 22.14
N MET A 172 4.05 3.61 23.23
CA MET A 172 3.95 5.02 23.56
C MET A 172 5.12 5.50 24.40
N PRO A 173 5.43 6.82 24.42
CA PRO A 173 6.42 7.34 25.34
C PRO A 173 5.85 7.38 26.77
N GLY A 174 6.65 7.02 27.77
CA GLY A 174 6.19 7.03 29.16
C GLY A 174 7.22 6.47 30.13
N LEU A 175 6.78 6.28 31.36
CA LEU A 175 7.56 5.66 32.43
C LEU A 175 7.20 4.18 32.52
N LEU A 176 8.18 3.29 32.48
CA LEU A 176 7.97 1.85 32.68
C LEU A 176 7.75 1.59 34.18
N VAL A 177 6.48 1.42 34.56
CA VAL A 177 6.12 1.25 36.00
C VAL A 177 6.43 -0.15 36.48
N GLU A 178 6.10 -1.15 35.68
CA GLU A 178 6.23 -2.55 36.05
C GLU A 178 6.72 -3.39 34.87
N VAL A 179 7.62 -4.35 35.17
CA VAL A 179 7.95 -5.46 34.28
C VAL A 179 7.53 -6.73 34.99
N SER A 180 6.46 -7.38 34.50
CA SER A 180 5.80 -8.53 35.15
C SER A 180 6.42 -9.88 34.81
N VAL A 181 7.56 -9.90 34.09
CA VAL A 181 8.20 -11.12 33.61
C VAL A 181 9.70 -11.13 33.92
N THR A 182 10.30 -12.34 33.92
CA THR A 182 11.73 -12.53 34.19
C THR A 182 12.41 -13.24 33.00
N PRO A 183 13.72 -13.05 32.81
CA PRO A 183 14.48 -13.81 31.82
C PRO A 183 14.33 -15.32 32.05
N GLY A 184 14.13 -16.07 30.96
CA GLY A 184 13.88 -17.51 31.01
C GLY A 184 12.39 -17.90 31.15
N GLN A 185 11.50 -16.99 31.51
CA GLN A 185 10.07 -17.24 31.63
C GLN A 185 9.43 -17.47 30.28
N LYS A 186 8.49 -18.45 30.18
CA LYS A 186 7.65 -18.66 29.01
C LYS A 186 6.39 -17.81 29.13
N VAL A 187 6.03 -17.14 28.04
CA VAL A 187 4.82 -16.30 27.94
C VAL A 187 3.96 -16.74 26.78
N GLN A 188 2.65 -16.50 26.90
CA GLN A 188 1.67 -16.74 25.86
C GLN A 188 1.46 -15.47 25.02
N ALA A 189 0.93 -15.63 23.79
CA ALA A 189 0.49 -14.48 23.00
C ALA A 189 -0.62 -13.73 23.73
N GLY A 190 -0.50 -12.39 23.85
CA GLY A 190 -1.45 -11.55 24.59
C GLY A 190 -1.20 -11.49 26.11
N GLU A 191 -0.26 -12.25 26.67
CA GLU A 191 0.10 -12.17 28.09
C GLU A 191 0.75 -10.83 28.41
N ARG A 192 0.30 -10.20 29.51
CA ARG A 192 0.85 -8.93 29.99
C ARG A 192 2.30 -9.12 30.46
N VAL A 193 3.21 -8.33 29.90
CA VAL A 193 4.63 -8.43 30.21
C VAL A 193 5.20 -7.16 30.85
N ALA A 194 4.55 -6.03 30.65
CA ALA A 194 4.98 -4.75 31.25
C ALA A 194 3.80 -3.78 31.37
N VAL A 195 3.99 -2.72 32.16
CA VAL A 195 3.03 -1.62 32.32
C VAL A 195 3.79 -0.30 32.12
N ILE A 196 3.28 0.57 31.25
CA ILE A 196 3.80 1.90 31.00
C ILE A 196 2.79 2.93 31.47
N GLU A 197 3.23 3.89 32.25
CA GLU A 197 2.46 5.07 32.62
C GLU A 197 2.79 6.23 31.68
N ALA A 198 1.76 6.77 31.04
CA ALA A 198 1.83 7.96 30.22
C ALA A 198 0.62 8.84 30.49
N MET A 199 0.82 10.14 30.66
CA MET A 199 -0.28 11.10 30.87
C MET A 199 -1.24 10.70 32.02
N LYS A 200 -0.71 10.13 33.11
CA LYS A 200 -1.51 9.62 34.28
C LYS A 200 -2.42 8.45 33.94
N MET A 201 -2.14 7.73 32.87
CA MET A 201 -2.83 6.50 32.50
C MET A 201 -1.84 5.35 32.42
N GLU A 202 -2.21 4.20 32.94
CA GLU A 202 -1.42 2.98 32.83
C GLU A 202 -1.88 2.18 31.60
N THR A 203 -0.92 1.76 30.80
CA THR A 203 -1.16 0.94 29.62
C THR A 203 -0.38 -0.37 29.72
N SER A 204 -1.10 -1.49 29.65
CA SER A 204 -0.49 -2.80 29.65
C SER A 204 0.12 -3.10 28.29
N VAL A 205 1.37 -3.57 28.29
CA VAL A 205 2.07 -4.07 27.12
C VAL A 205 2.03 -5.59 27.15
N SER A 206 1.58 -6.21 26.06
CA SER A 206 1.42 -7.67 25.95
C SER A 206 2.42 -8.28 24.99
N ALA A 207 2.74 -9.56 25.19
CA ALA A 207 3.57 -10.34 24.28
C ALA A 207 2.89 -10.50 22.89
N PRO A 208 3.55 -10.17 21.78
CA PRO A 208 2.96 -10.29 20.43
C PRO A 208 2.80 -11.76 19.99
N LYS A 209 3.57 -12.66 20.54
CA LYS A 209 3.53 -14.10 20.28
C LYS A 209 3.91 -14.89 21.53
N ALA A 210 3.59 -16.17 21.55
CA ALA A 210 4.13 -17.09 22.55
C ALA A 210 5.63 -17.29 22.34
N GLY A 211 6.39 -17.33 23.43
CA GLY A 211 7.86 -17.48 23.39
C GLY A 211 8.47 -17.51 24.76
N GLN A 212 9.80 -17.59 24.81
CA GLN A 212 10.57 -17.47 26.05
C GLN A 212 11.26 -16.13 26.11
N ILE A 213 11.22 -15.47 27.26
CA ILE A 213 11.94 -14.21 27.50
C ILE A 213 13.43 -14.49 27.49
N VAL A 214 14.16 -13.87 26.57
CA VAL A 214 15.62 -14.00 26.47
C VAL A 214 16.29 -12.95 27.33
N GLU A 215 15.87 -11.69 27.19
CA GLU A 215 16.53 -10.54 27.83
C GLU A 215 15.52 -9.45 28.12
N LEU A 216 15.68 -8.77 29.26
CA LEU A 216 15.02 -7.52 29.60
C LEU A 216 15.95 -6.36 29.23
N ARG A 217 15.49 -5.48 28.32
CA ARG A 217 16.24 -4.30 27.84
C ARG A 217 15.91 -3.04 28.59
N ALA A 218 14.75 -2.99 29.24
CA ALA A 218 14.31 -1.90 30.09
C ALA A 218 13.89 -2.42 31.46
N LYS A 219 13.99 -1.57 32.48
CA LYS A 219 13.67 -1.87 33.87
C LYS A 219 12.56 -0.96 34.38
N SER A 220 11.86 -1.39 35.43
CA SER A 220 10.92 -0.52 36.13
C SER A 220 11.64 0.76 36.60
N GLY A 221 11.04 1.92 36.31
CA GLY A 221 11.59 3.24 36.55
C GLY A 221 12.27 3.88 35.32
N ASP A 222 12.48 3.15 34.23
CA ASP A 222 13.07 3.70 33.01
C ASP A 222 12.04 4.51 32.22
N SER A 223 12.49 5.64 31.65
CA SER A 223 11.73 6.40 30.66
C SER A 223 11.94 5.80 29.27
N VAL A 224 10.86 5.47 28.60
CA VAL A 224 10.87 4.82 27.27
C VAL A 224 10.20 5.68 26.22
N ALA A 225 10.73 5.64 24.99
CA ALA A 225 10.15 6.26 23.82
C ALA A 225 9.33 5.24 22.99
N VAL A 226 8.56 5.75 22.04
CA VAL A 226 7.85 4.89 21.07
C VAL A 226 8.85 4.04 20.28
N GLY A 227 8.64 2.73 20.25
CA GLY A 227 9.50 1.80 19.53
C GLY A 227 10.73 1.32 20.28
N ASP A 228 10.96 1.79 21.50
CA ASP A 228 12.03 1.24 22.35
C ASP A 228 11.78 -0.23 22.68
N VAL A 229 12.84 -1.03 22.62
CA VAL A 229 12.77 -2.46 22.94
C VAL A 229 12.73 -2.65 24.45
N LEU A 230 11.62 -3.16 24.96
CA LEU A 230 11.44 -3.47 26.38
C LEU A 230 12.06 -4.82 26.75
N LEU A 231 11.81 -5.82 25.92
CA LEU A 231 12.34 -7.18 26.11
C LEU A 231 12.44 -7.94 24.77
N THR A 232 13.20 -9.02 24.79
CA THR A 232 13.45 -9.88 23.64
C THR A 232 12.87 -11.27 23.89
N LEU A 233 12.18 -11.83 22.88
CA LEU A 233 11.61 -13.18 22.84
C LEU A 233 12.48 -14.10 21.96
N ALA A 234 12.54 -15.37 22.32
CA ALA A 234 13.13 -16.41 21.47
C ALA A 234 12.14 -16.86 20.39
#